data_a1aec1d90f5ce3996101e37cbbcc94e6
#
_entry.id   a1aec1d90f5ce3996101e37cbbcc94e6
#
_cell.length_a   1.000
_cell.length_b   1.000
_cell.length_c   1.000
_cell.angle_alpha   90.00
_cell.angle_beta   90.00
_cell.angle_gamma   90.00
#
_symmetry.space_group_name_H-M   'P 1'
#
loop_
_entity.id
_entity.type
_entity.pdbx_description
1 polymer ?
#
loop_
_entity_poly.entity_id
_entity_poly.type
_entity_poly.pdbx_seq_one_letter_code
_entity_poly.pdbx_strand_id
1 'polypeptide(L)'
;MRRTYFSIFCGLFAIILQSLLVSCDEHEPTDHQLHVGYVLCDDHSCMDTQTYFSQSTKKAVGVIFAEATDEHPALAVMLQETRGAFCDSLGLENGTSQDISAFDGHTNTIAMFQSKLKKTGKGCPTAETMFHFHSGGQSDYIPSVAEQRLLVKSAAYINGIIEKLGGIPIDKTDDTWYWTSTEVKENPGYQAWLCSTTGGGIIETPKTEIHKARAIVRINYPVH
;
A
#
# COMPACT_ATOMS: atom_id res chain seq x y z
N MET A 1 24.29 52.27 54.12
CA MET A 1 23.60 50.97 54.07
C MET A 1 22.39 50.87 53.10
N ARG A 2 22.03 51.85 52.31
CA ARG A 2 20.87 51.79 51.38
C ARG A 2 21.21 51.47 49.93
N ARG A 3 22.46 51.45 49.55
CA ARG A 3 22.90 51.16 48.14
C ARG A 3 23.16 49.67 47.83
N THR A 4 23.43 48.85 48.81
CA THR A 4 23.74 47.43 48.66
C THR A 4 22.52 46.54 48.42
N TYR A 5 21.37 46.91 48.99
CA TYR A 5 20.12 46.12 48.80
C TYR A 5 19.48 46.31 47.44
N PHE A 6 19.70 47.44 46.78
CA PHE A 6 19.13 47.69 45.44
C PHE A 6 19.85 46.88 44.35
N SER A 7 21.14 46.64 44.48
CA SER A 7 21.91 45.83 43.51
C SER A 7 21.58 44.33 43.66
N ILE A 8 21.27 43.84 44.85
CA ILE A 8 20.89 42.42 45.07
C ILE A 8 19.47 42.16 44.54
N PHE A 9 18.56 43.11 44.63
CA PHE A 9 17.18 42.95 44.14
C PHE A 9 17.11 42.98 42.60
N CYS A 10 17.91 43.79 41.93
CA CYS A 10 18.04 43.76 40.45
C CYS A 10 18.67 42.51 39.91
N GLY A 11 19.65 41.93 40.64
CA GLY A 11 20.31 40.67 40.22
C GLY A 11 19.39 39.44 40.32
N LEU A 12 18.57 39.38 41.37
CA LEU A 12 17.57 38.31 41.53
C LEU A 12 16.43 38.39 40.52
N PHE A 13 16.00 39.59 40.14
CA PHE A 13 14.95 39.78 39.13
C PHE A 13 15.44 39.43 37.73
N ALA A 14 16.71 39.65 37.40
CA ALA A 14 17.30 39.26 36.12
C ALA A 14 17.46 37.75 35.98
N ILE A 15 17.74 37.02 37.09
CA ILE A 15 17.86 35.55 37.08
C ILE A 15 16.49 34.87 36.95
N ILE A 16 15.44 35.45 37.53
CA ILE A 16 14.08 34.91 37.41
C ILE A 16 13.51 35.15 36.00
N LEU A 17 13.89 36.23 35.31
CA LEU A 17 13.43 36.54 33.98
C LEU A 17 14.12 35.66 32.91
N GLN A 18 15.31 35.11 33.16
CA GLN A 18 16.00 34.19 32.26
C GLN A 18 15.47 32.74 32.34
N SER A 19 14.80 32.36 33.42
CA SER A 19 14.20 31.03 33.58
C SER A 19 12.83 30.88 32.92
N LEU A 20 12.23 31.99 32.41
CA LEU A 20 10.94 31.98 31.72
C LEU A 20 11.04 31.93 30.19
N LEU A 21 12.26 31.85 29.63
CA LEU A 21 12.46 31.78 28.17
C LEU A 21 12.88 30.40 27.67
N VAL A 22 12.83 29.36 28.50
CA VAL A 22 13.11 27.99 28.08
C VAL A 22 11.85 27.15 28.32
N SER A 23 10.81 27.39 27.58
CA SER A 23 9.72 26.45 27.32
C SER A 23 8.89 26.95 26.13
N CYS A 24 9.54 27.04 24.98
CA CYS A 24 8.87 26.68 23.75
C CYS A 24 9.36 25.27 23.43
N ASP A 25 8.73 24.25 23.95
CA ASP A 25 8.59 23.02 23.22
C ASP A 25 7.90 23.43 21.92
N GLU A 26 8.69 23.63 20.88
CA GLU A 26 8.14 23.54 19.53
C GLU A 26 7.59 22.12 19.45
N HIS A 27 6.29 22.01 19.69
CA HIS A 27 5.54 20.87 19.22
C HIS A 27 5.69 20.95 17.69
N GLU A 28 6.69 20.24 17.17
CA GLU A 28 6.68 19.92 15.75
C GLU A 28 5.30 19.33 15.46
N PRO A 29 4.56 19.88 14.49
CA PRO A 29 3.25 19.34 14.14
C PRO A 29 3.49 17.86 13.82
N THR A 30 2.84 16.98 14.58
CA THR A 30 2.93 15.55 14.37
C THR A 30 2.50 15.30 12.93
N ASP A 31 3.42 14.84 12.10
CA ASP A 31 3.10 14.50 10.72
C ASP A 31 2.20 13.27 10.75
N HIS A 32 0.94 13.47 10.43
CA HIS A 32 -0.05 12.41 10.37
C HIS A 32 -0.16 11.78 8.99
N GLN A 33 0.73 12.12 8.05
CA GLN A 33 0.71 11.54 6.71
C GLN A 33 1.30 10.13 6.72
N LEU A 34 0.74 9.27 5.88
CA LEU A 34 1.27 7.93 5.65
C LEU A 34 2.34 7.99 4.57
N HIS A 35 3.58 7.72 4.96
CA HIS A 35 4.73 7.75 4.05
C HIS A 35 5.05 6.38 3.47
N VAL A 36 5.64 6.40 2.26
CA VAL A 36 6.18 5.18 1.64
C VAL A 36 7.19 4.53 2.58
N GLY A 37 7.01 3.25 2.83
CA GLY A 37 7.84 2.47 3.74
C GLY A 37 7.22 2.26 5.14
N TYR A 38 6.13 2.94 5.49
CA TYR A 38 5.43 2.66 6.74
C TYR A 38 4.89 1.23 6.74
N VAL A 39 4.90 0.61 7.91
CA VAL A 39 4.44 -0.76 8.12
C VAL A 39 2.95 -0.75 8.44
N LEU A 40 2.17 -1.49 7.66
CA LEU A 40 0.76 -1.78 7.94
C LEU A 40 0.67 -3.00 8.84
N CYS A 41 -0.03 -2.89 9.96
CA CYS A 41 -0.26 -3.94 10.93
C CYS A 41 -1.66 -4.58 10.77
N ASP A 42 -1.84 -5.76 11.36
CA ASP A 42 -3.10 -6.53 11.31
C ASP A 42 -4.26 -5.89 12.06
N ASP A 43 -3.98 -4.94 12.96
CA ASP A 43 -4.97 -4.10 13.64
C ASP A 43 -5.27 -2.78 12.89
N HIS A 44 -4.78 -2.66 11.65
CA HIS A 44 -4.95 -1.53 10.74
C HIS A 44 -4.11 -0.29 11.04
N SER A 45 -3.35 -0.30 12.14
CA SER A 45 -2.43 0.80 12.39
C SER A 45 -1.28 0.80 11.39
N CYS A 46 -0.83 2.00 11.05
CA CYS A 46 0.38 2.22 10.26
C CYS A 46 1.40 2.95 11.12
N MET A 47 2.67 2.58 10.99
CA MET A 47 3.75 3.23 11.71
C MET A 47 5.05 3.18 10.91
N ASP A 48 5.94 4.12 11.18
CA ASP A 48 7.26 4.09 10.57
C ASP A 48 8.05 2.84 10.98
N THR A 49 9.02 2.47 10.16
CA THR A 49 9.81 1.25 10.36
C THR A 49 10.64 1.28 11.63
N GLN A 50 11.14 2.44 12.06
CA GLN A 50 11.94 2.54 13.29
C GLN A 50 11.07 2.26 14.51
N THR A 51 9.90 2.87 14.59
CA THR A 51 8.92 2.63 15.64
C THR A 51 8.47 1.17 15.63
N TYR A 52 8.17 0.59 14.47
CA TYR A 52 7.76 -0.80 14.36
C TYR A 52 8.83 -1.74 14.94
N PHE A 53 10.08 -1.64 14.50
CA PHE A 53 11.13 -2.57 14.94
C PHE A 53 11.63 -2.33 16.36
N SER A 54 11.46 -1.13 16.94
CA SER A 54 11.92 -0.83 18.28
C SER A 54 10.87 -1.07 19.39
N GLN A 55 9.58 -0.91 19.08
CA GLN A 55 8.56 -0.82 20.12
C GLN A 55 7.30 -1.66 19.83
N SER A 56 7.08 -2.10 18.59
CA SER A 56 5.82 -2.75 18.24
C SER A 56 5.80 -4.23 18.65
N THR A 57 4.67 -4.64 19.22
CA THR A 57 4.30 -6.05 19.42
C THR A 57 3.28 -6.51 18.37
N LYS A 58 2.90 -5.63 17.43
CA LYS A 58 1.89 -5.88 16.41
C LYS A 58 2.46 -6.72 15.29
N LYS A 59 1.59 -7.43 14.59
CA LYS A 59 1.96 -8.22 13.43
C LYS A 59 1.90 -7.38 12.15
N ALA A 60 3.02 -7.26 11.44
CA ALA A 60 3.03 -6.65 10.12
C ALA A 60 2.27 -7.50 9.10
N VAL A 61 1.51 -6.85 8.22
CA VAL A 61 0.78 -7.49 7.11
C VAL A 61 1.11 -6.86 5.77
N GLY A 62 1.60 -5.62 5.74
CA GLY A 62 1.92 -4.91 4.51
C GLY A 62 2.89 -3.75 4.73
N VAL A 63 3.23 -3.08 3.63
CA VAL A 63 4.09 -1.88 3.59
C VAL A 63 3.45 -0.85 2.68
N ILE A 64 3.38 0.41 3.10
CA ILE A 64 2.90 1.52 2.28
C ILE A 64 3.87 1.72 1.11
N PHE A 65 3.34 1.73 -0.11
CA PHE A 65 4.13 1.94 -1.32
C PHE A 65 3.73 3.20 -2.10
N ALA A 66 2.58 3.79 -1.78
CA ALA A 66 2.14 5.06 -2.34
C ALA A 66 1.42 5.90 -1.28
N GLU A 67 1.77 7.17 -1.21
CA GLU A 67 1.10 8.16 -0.36
C GLU A 67 -0.25 8.56 -0.96
N ALA A 68 -1.15 9.10 -0.16
CA ALA A 68 -2.41 9.61 -0.65
C ALA A 68 -2.21 10.83 -1.56
N THR A 69 -3.00 10.89 -2.62
CA THR A 69 -3.08 12.01 -3.56
C THR A 69 -4.55 12.34 -3.83
N ASP A 70 -4.81 13.36 -4.67
CA ASP A 70 -6.17 13.65 -5.12
C ASP A 70 -6.76 12.53 -6.01
N GLU A 71 -5.91 11.71 -6.61
CA GLU A 71 -6.32 10.64 -7.53
C GLU A 71 -6.56 9.29 -6.81
N HIS A 72 -5.85 9.04 -5.71
CA HIS A 72 -5.96 7.78 -4.96
C HIS A 72 -5.61 7.97 -3.48
N PRO A 73 -6.19 7.16 -2.58
CA PRO A 73 -5.78 7.09 -1.18
C PRO A 73 -4.37 6.50 -1.05
N ALA A 74 -3.81 6.50 0.15
CA ALA A 74 -2.58 5.76 0.42
C ALA A 74 -2.78 4.27 0.13
N LEU A 75 -1.74 3.63 -0.44
CA LEU A 75 -1.79 2.23 -0.86
C LEU A 75 -0.70 1.43 -0.16
N ALA A 76 -1.07 0.28 0.39
CA ALA A 76 -0.14 -0.69 0.97
C ALA A 76 -0.10 -1.98 0.14
N VAL A 77 1.09 -2.57 0.00
CA VAL A 77 1.29 -3.89 -0.60
C VAL A 77 1.40 -4.93 0.50
N MET A 78 0.76 -6.08 0.30
CA MET A 78 0.80 -7.18 1.25
C MET A 78 2.14 -7.91 1.22
N LEU A 79 2.55 -8.51 2.36
CA LEU A 79 3.84 -9.19 2.49
C LEU A 79 3.95 -10.47 1.68
N GLN A 80 2.82 -11.13 1.38
CA GLN A 80 2.78 -12.39 0.63
C GLN A 80 2.29 -12.17 -0.79
N GLU A 81 2.64 -13.08 -1.67
CA GLU A 81 2.14 -13.14 -3.05
C GLU A 81 1.42 -14.46 -3.32
N THR A 82 0.65 -14.50 -4.38
CA THR A 82 -0.02 -15.70 -4.86
C THR A 82 0.27 -15.94 -6.34
N ARG A 83 -0.09 -17.11 -6.82
CA ARG A 83 -0.07 -17.47 -8.25
C ARG A 83 -1.42 -18.05 -8.62
N GLY A 84 -1.92 -17.66 -9.77
CA GLY A 84 -3.19 -18.17 -10.28
C GLY A 84 -3.50 -17.64 -11.66
N ALA A 85 -4.56 -18.18 -12.25
CA ALA A 85 -5.12 -17.65 -13.47
C ALA A 85 -5.99 -16.42 -13.18
N PHE A 86 -6.04 -15.48 -14.12
CA PHE A 86 -6.99 -14.37 -14.04
C PHE A 86 -8.44 -14.91 -14.02
N CYS A 87 -8.75 -15.86 -14.90
CA CYS A 87 -9.98 -16.64 -14.85
C CYS A 87 -9.82 -18.06 -15.42
N ASP A 88 -10.76 -18.97 -15.11
CA ASP A 88 -10.71 -20.40 -15.49
C ASP A 88 -11.16 -20.67 -16.91
N SER A 89 -11.72 -19.71 -17.61
CA SER A 89 -12.18 -19.89 -18.99
C SER A 89 -12.17 -18.59 -19.77
N LEU A 90 -12.10 -18.73 -21.09
CA LEU A 90 -12.09 -17.62 -22.05
C LEU A 90 -13.48 -17.40 -22.63
N GLY A 91 -13.65 -16.25 -23.32
CA GLY A 91 -14.86 -15.89 -24.05
C GLY A 91 -15.88 -15.05 -23.26
N LEU A 92 -15.58 -14.68 -22.00
CA LEU A 92 -16.42 -13.79 -21.21
C LEU A 92 -15.62 -12.63 -20.63
N GLU A 93 -16.20 -11.44 -20.72
CA GLU A 93 -15.74 -10.28 -19.97
C GLU A 93 -16.08 -10.47 -18.49
N ASN A 94 -15.13 -10.16 -17.60
CA ASN A 94 -15.36 -10.25 -16.16
C ASN A 94 -15.94 -8.94 -15.59
N GLY A 95 -16.13 -7.93 -16.44
CA GLY A 95 -16.68 -6.63 -16.06
C GLY A 95 -15.69 -5.70 -15.40
N THR A 96 -14.40 -5.96 -15.59
CA THR A 96 -13.35 -5.06 -15.14
C THR A 96 -13.21 -3.87 -16.09
N SER A 97 -12.62 -2.80 -15.60
CA SER A 97 -12.23 -1.67 -16.44
C SER A 97 -11.15 -2.10 -17.45
N GLN A 98 -11.16 -1.42 -18.59
CA GLN A 98 -10.16 -1.58 -19.66
C GLN A 98 -9.23 -0.35 -19.73
N ASP A 99 -9.38 0.59 -18.78
CA ASP A 99 -8.56 1.80 -18.69
C ASP A 99 -7.28 1.52 -17.90
N ILE A 100 -6.15 1.52 -18.60
CA ILE A 100 -4.83 1.27 -18.00
C ILE A 100 -4.33 2.44 -17.13
N SER A 101 -5.01 3.57 -17.12
CA SER A 101 -4.69 4.75 -16.30
C SER A 101 -5.53 4.86 -15.02
N ALA A 102 -6.59 4.08 -14.90
CA ALA A 102 -7.53 4.16 -13.77
C ALA A 102 -6.99 3.46 -12.52
N PHE A 103 -7.24 4.09 -11.35
CA PHE A 103 -6.95 3.51 -10.01
C PHE A 103 -8.19 2.75 -9.51
N ASP A 104 -8.53 1.67 -10.15
CA ASP A 104 -9.81 0.97 -9.97
C ASP A 104 -9.68 -0.53 -9.64
N GLY A 105 -8.48 -0.97 -9.25
CA GLY A 105 -8.18 -2.37 -8.97
C GLY A 105 -9.14 -3.02 -7.96
N HIS A 106 -9.58 -2.27 -6.94
CA HIS A 106 -10.57 -2.77 -5.98
C HIS A 106 -11.90 -3.10 -6.66
N THR A 107 -12.45 -2.18 -7.46
CA THR A 107 -13.71 -2.38 -8.20
C THR A 107 -13.57 -3.52 -9.20
N ASN A 108 -12.44 -3.59 -9.90
CA ASN A 108 -12.14 -4.65 -10.85
C ASN A 108 -12.09 -6.03 -10.17
N THR A 109 -11.41 -6.12 -9.01
CA THR A 109 -11.34 -7.38 -8.26
C THR A 109 -12.71 -7.84 -7.77
N ILE A 110 -13.58 -6.92 -7.34
CA ILE A 110 -14.97 -7.23 -7.01
C ILE A 110 -15.71 -7.76 -8.24
N ALA A 111 -15.56 -7.13 -9.41
CA ALA A 111 -16.19 -7.58 -10.65
C ALA A 111 -15.71 -9.00 -11.04
N MET A 112 -14.41 -9.27 -10.94
CA MET A 112 -13.86 -10.62 -11.14
C MET A 112 -14.46 -11.64 -10.18
N PHE A 113 -14.53 -11.32 -8.90
CA PHE A 113 -15.11 -12.18 -7.86
C PHE A 113 -16.59 -12.45 -8.10
N GLN A 114 -17.34 -11.47 -8.60
CA GLN A 114 -18.77 -11.56 -8.94
C GLN A 114 -19.01 -12.07 -10.37
N SER A 115 -17.98 -12.44 -11.09
CA SER A 115 -18.05 -12.82 -12.49
C SER A 115 -19.13 -13.89 -12.73
N LYS A 116 -19.81 -13.77 -13.86
CA LYS A 116 -20.83 -14.73 -14.33
C LYS A 116 -20.29 -16.15 -14.48
N LEU A 117 -18.98 -16.33 -14.59
CA LEU A 117 -18.31 -17.63 -14.64
C LEU A 117 -18.63 -18.49 -13.41
N LYS A 118 -18.86 -17.91 -12.24
CA LYS A 118 -19.28 -18.63 -11.03
C LYS A 118 -20.53 -19.49 -11.24
N LYS A 119 -21.46 -19.07 -12.08
CA LYS A 119 -22.69 -19.81 -12.38
C LYS A 119 -22.46 -21.12 -13.14
N THR A 120 -21.30 -21.25 -13.76
CA THR A 120 -20.90 -22.44 -14.53
C THR A 120 -19.92 -23.34 -13.78
N GLY A 121 -19.65 -23.05 -12.49
CA GLY A 121 -18.59 -23.71 -11.71
C GLY A 121 -17.17 -23.28 -12.11
N LYS A 122 -17.08 -22.18 -12.85
CA LYS A 122 -15.81 -21.50 -13.20
C LYS A 122 -15.71 -20.20 -12.41
N GLY A 123 -14.51 -19.66 -12.30
CA GLY A 123 -14.30 -18.47 -11.51
C GLY A 123 -13.07 -17.67 -11.93
N CYS A 124 -12.68 -16.77 -11.08
CA CYS A 124 -11.46 -15.99 -11.19
C CYS A 124 -10.55 -16.32 -9.99
N PRO A 125 -9.75 -17.39 -10.08
CA PRO A 125 -9.01 -17.94 -8.92
C PRO A 125 -8.14 -16.93 -8.20
N THR A 126 -7.48 -16.05 -8.94
CA THR A 126 -6.64 -15.00 -8.33
C THR A 126 -7.48 -14.03 -7.50
N ALA A 127 -8.65 -13.59 -7.99
CA ALA A 127 -9.54 -12.72 -7.25
C ALA A 127 -10.16 -13.42 -6.03
N GLU A 128 -10.55 -14.68 -6.17
CA GLU A 128 -11.07 -15.49 -5.06
C GLU A 128 -10.05 -15.63 -3.93
N THR A 129 -8.78 -15.85 -4.27
CA THR A 129 -7.69 -15.89 -3.29
C THR A 129 -7.52 -14.55 -2.56
N MET A 130 -7.61 -13.42 -3.27
CA MET A 130 -7.48 -12.09 -2.66
C MET A 130 -8.56 -11.80 -1.61
N PHE A 131 -9.79 -12.25 -1.84
CA PHE A 131 -10.87 -12.05 -0.86
C PHE A 131 -10.69 -12.84 0.45
N HIS A 132 -9.82 -13.82 0.49
CA HIS A 132 -9.47 -14.54 1.71
C HIS A 132 -8.38 -13.84 2.53
N PHE A 133 -7.70 -12.87 1.96
CA PHE A 133 -6.74 -12.01 2.66
C PHE A 133 -7.48 -10.76 3.14
N HIS A 134 -7.96 -10.73 4.36
CA HIS A 134 -8.58 -9.54 4.94
C HIS A 134 -7.58 -8.80 5.79
N SER A 135 -7.18 -7.63 5.32
CA SER A 135 -6.43 -6.68 6.12
C SER A 135 -7.30 -5.46 6.38
N GLY A 136 -7.48 -5.13 7.63
CA GLY A 136 -8.10 -3.88 7.94
C GLY A 136 -9.62 -3.78 7.75
N GLY A 137 -10.35 -4.87 7.72
CA GLY A 137 -11.79 -4.85 7.43
C GLY A 137 -12.11 -4.46 5.99
N GLN A 138 -11.10 -4.29 5.14
CA GLN A 138 -11.21 -4.16 3.69
C GLN A 138 -10.66 -5.42 3.04
N SER A 139 -11.27 -5.82 1.92
CA SER A 139 -10.72 -6.91 1.11
C SER A 139 -9.46 -6.42 0.40
N ASP A 140 -8.39 -7.19 0.49
CA ASP A 140 -7.24 -7.01 -0.35
C ASP A 140 -7.63 -7.26 -1.80
N TYR A 141 -6.98 -6.62 -2.75
CA TYR A 141 -7.36 -6.68 -4.13
C TYR A 141 -6.17 -6.71 -5.09
N ILE A 142 -6.43 -7.15 -6.33
CA ILE A 142 -5.45 -7.15 -7.41
C ILE A 142 -5.33 -5.71 -7.94
N PRO A 143 -4.12 -5.12 -7.98
CA PRO A 143 -3.95 -3.77 -8.49
C PRO A 143 -4.37 -3.64 -9.94
N SER A 144 -4.90 -2.47 -10.33
CA SER A 144 -5.00 -2.07 -11.74
C SER A 144 -3.61 -1.85 -12.35
N VAL A 145 -3.52 -1.65 -13.65
CA VAL A 145 -2.24 -1.30 -14.31
C VAL A 145 -1.63 -0.05 -13.69
N ALA A 146 -2.42 0.99 -13.42
CA ALA A 146 -1.94 2.23 -12.82
C ALA A 146 -1.37 2.00 -11.41
N GLU A 147 -2.09 1.28 -10.57
CA GLU A 147 -1.67 0.95 -9.20
C GLU A 147 -0.42 0.05 -9.19
N GLN A 148 -0.35 -0.94 -10.08
CA GLN A 148 0.83 -1.80 -10.21
C GLN A 148 2.07 -1.01 -10.65
N ARG A 149 1.93 -0.02 -11.52
CA ARG A 149 3.03 0.87 -11.91
C ARG A 149 3.53 1.74 -10.76
N LEU A 150 2.65 2.19 -9.86
CA LEU A 150 3.09 2.85 -8.62
C LEU A 150 3.90 1.90 -7.72
N LEU A 151 3.43 0.65 -7.56
CA LEU A 151 4.15 -0.36 -6.80
C LEU A 151 5.55 -0.60 -7.37
N VAL A 152 5.68 -0.70 -8.70
CA VAL A 152 6.97 -0.87 -9.38
C VAL A 152 7.95 0.27 -9.09
N LYS A 153 7.46 1.52 -9.04
CA LYS A 153 8.30 2.69 -8.72
C LYS A 153 8.89 2.61 -7.32
N SER A 154 8.13 2.12 -6.36
CA SER A 154 8.52 2.04 -4.94
C SER A 154 9.24 0.74 -4.58
N ALA A 155 9.16 -0.29 -5.40
CA ALA A 155 9.61 -1.64 -5.10
C ALA A 155 11.08 -1.72 -4.68
N ALA A 156 11.97 -0.92 -5.28
CA ALA A 156 13.38 -0.91 -4.92
C ALA A 156 13.63 -0.46 -3.47
N TYR A 157 12.82 0.49 -2.99
CA TYR A 157 12.91 0.99 -1.62
C TYR A 157 12.24 0.05 -0.62
N ILE A 158 11.03 -0.43 -0.92
CA ILE A 158 10.24 -1.21 0.03
C ILE A 158 10.67 -2.67 0.15
N ASN A 159 11.35 -3.25 -0.83
CA ASN A 159 11.78 -4.66 -0.79
C ASN A 159 12.63 -4.99 0.43
N GLY A 160 13.58 -4.11 0.80
CA GLY A 160 14.39 -4.31 2.00
C GLY A 160 13.57 -4.26 3.30
N ILE A 161 12.44 -3.55 3.32
CA ILE A 161 11.50 -3.51 4.44
C ILE A 161 10.68 -4.82 4.45
N ILE A 162 10.15 -5.23 3.30
CA ILE A 162 9.39 -6.46 3.15
C ILE A 162 10.21 -7.67 3.64
N GLU A 163 11.48 -7.78 3.24
CA GLU A 163 12.38 -8.84 3.69
C GLU A 163 12.57 -8.86 5.20
N LYS A 164 12.82 -7.69 5.81
CA LYS A 164 12.97 -7.57 7.27
C LYS A 164 11.71 -7.96 8.03
N LEU A 165 10.54 -7.79 7.42
CA LEU A 165 9.24 -8.19 7.97
C LEU A 165 8.91 -9.67 7.72
N GLY A 166 9.81 -10.43 7.07
CA GLY A 166 9.61 -11.84 6.73
C GLY A 166 8.67 -12.08 5.54
N GLY A 167 8.44 -11.03 4.73
CA GLY A 167 7.65 -11.09 3.52
C GLY A 167 8.46 -11.54 2.30
N ILE A 168 7.78 -11.77 1.19
CA ILE A 168 8.38 -12.10 -0.11
C ILE A 168 8.67 -10.79 -0.86
N PRO A 169 9.93 -10.47 -1.19
CA PRO A 169 10.24 -9.28 -2.00
C PRO A 169 9.54 -9.32 -3.35
N ILE A 170 9.25 -8.15 -3.91
CA ILE A 170 8.74 -8.02 -5.26
C ILE A 170 9.88 -8.38 -6.22
N ASP A 171 9.69 -9.45 -6.99
CA ASP A 171 10.70 -9.98 -7.87
C ASP A 171 11.02 -8.99 -9.01
N LYS A 172 12.29 -8.73 -9.21
CA LYS A 172 12.82 -7.84 -10.25
C LYS A 172 13.82 -8.54 -11.18
N THR A 173 14.06 -9.82 -10.98
CA THR A 173 15.15 -10.54 -11.65
C THR A 173 14.67 -11.66 -12.55
N ASP A 174 13.87 -12.58 -12.03
CA ASP A 174 13.53 -13.83 -12.73
C ASP A 174 12.12 -13.79 -13.34
N ASP A 175 11.09 -13.91 -12.52
CA ASP A 175 9.69 -13.86 -12.95
C ASP A 175 9.10 -12.51 -12.54
N THR A 176 9.23 -11.52 -13.42
CA THR A 176 8.85 -10.11 -13.15
C THR A 176 7.42 -9.78 -13.53
N TRP A 177 6.65 -10.73 -14.06
CA TRP A 177 5.31 -10.51 -14.58
C TRP A 177 4.23 -10.83 -13.57
N TYR A 178 3.42 -9.83 -13.25
CA TYR A 178 2.32 -9.92 -12.30
C TYR A 178 0.99 -9.58 -12.96
N TRP A 179 -0.07 -10.32 -12.62
CA TRP A 179 -1.42 -9.96 -13.00
C TRP A 179 -1.77 -8.57 -12.48
N THR A 180 -2.40 -7.79 -13.35
CA THR A 180 -3.24 -6.66 -12.97
C THR A 180 -4.70 -7.08 -13.05
N SER A 181 -5.61 -6.27 -12.51
CA SER A 181 -7.06 -6.51 -12.61
C SER A 181 -7.69 -5.90 -13.85
N THR A 182 -6.91 -5.36 -14.77
CA THR A 182 -7.38 -4.64 -15.97
C THR A 182 -7.45 -5.58 -17.16
N GLU A 183 -8.63 -5.69 -17.79
CA GLU A 183 -8.82 -6.44 -19.03
C GLU A 183 -8.26 -5.66 -20.24
N VAL A 184 -7.88 -6.38 -21.30
CA VAL A 184 -7.43 -5.78 -22.56
C VAL A 184 -8.61 -5.28 -23.36
N LYS A 185 -8.62 -3.98 -23.71
CA LYS A 185 -9.74 -3.29 -24.36
C LYS A 185 -10.19 -3.94 -25.66
N GLU A 186 -9.25 -4.35 -26.47
CA GLU A 186 -9.51 -4.94 -27.78
C GLU A 186 -10.00 -6.39 -27.70
N ASN A 187 -9.75 -7.06 -26.56
CA ASN A 187 -10.07 -8.48 -26.41
C ASN A 187 -10.42 -8.86 -24.95
N PRO A 188 -11.38 -8.17 -24.30
CA PRO A 188 -11.64 -8.29 -22.87
C PRO A 188 -12.18 -9.67 -22.45
N GLY A 189 -12.76 -10.44 -23.36
CA GLY A 189 -13.20 -11.81 -23.11
C GLY A 189 -12.06 -12.82 -23.00
N TYR A 190 -10.86 -12.50 -23.47
CA TYR A 190 -9.76 -13.46 -23.64
C TYR A 190 -8.47 -13.05 -22.94
N GLN A 191 -8.19 -11.76 -22.85
CA GLN A 191 -6.90 -11.24 -22.39
C GLN A 191 -7.05 -10.22 -21.26
N ALA A 192 -6.05 -10.22 -20.38
CA ALA A 192 -5.83 -9.20 -19.36
C ALA A 192 -4.36 -8.77 -19.35
N TRP A 193 -4.07 -7.65 -18.71
CA TRP A 193 -2.73 -7.11 -18.66
C TRP A 193 -1.89 -7.74 -17.56
N LEU A 194 -0.71 -8.24 -17.92
CA LEU A 194 0.40 -8.37 -16.99
C LEU A 194 1.21 -7.08 -16.97
N CYS A 195 1.76 -6.77 -15.81
CA CYS A 195 2.68 -5.64 -15.63
C CYS A 195 4.02 -6.16 -15.10
N SER A 196 5.10 -5.74 -15.75
CA SER A 196 6.46 -6.11 -15.34
C SER A 196 6.93 -5.24 -14.17
N THR A 197 7.53 -5.87 -13.17
CA THR A 197 8.19 -5.18 -12.05
C THR A 197 9.54 -4.56 -12.42
N THR A 198 10.08 -4.87 -13.62
CA THR A 198 11.36 -4.32 -14.08
C THR A 198 11.24 -2.93 -14.73
N GLY A 199 10.05 -2.42 -14.93
CA GLY A 199 9.91 -1.07 -15.53
C GLY A 199 8.48 -0.65 -15.78
N GLY A 200 7.50 -1.42 -15.30
CA GLY A 200 6.08 -1.10 -15.48
C GLY A 200 5.56 -1.29 -16.91
N GLY A 201 6.33 -1.99 -17.77
CA GLY A 201 5.86 -2.43 -19.08
C GLY A 201 4.69 -3.40 -18.94
N ILE A 202 3.78 -3.41 -19.91
CA ILE A 202 2.61 -4.29 -19.91
C ILE A 202 2.58 -5.19 -21.15
N ILE A 203 2.04 -6.40 -21.00
CA ILE A 203 1.79 -7.32 -22.10
C ILE A 203 0.39 -7.92 -21.98
N GLU A 204 -0.23 -8.12 -23.13
CA GLU A 204 -1.50 -8.83 -23.26
C GLU A 204 -1.28 -10.32 -23.04
N THR A 205 -2.08 -10.93 -22.16
CA THR A 205 -1.89 -12.32 -21.77
C THR A 205 -3.23 -13.03 -21.69
N PRO A 206 -3.32 -14.28 -22.23
CA PRO A 206 -4.52 -15.09 -22.06
C PRO A 206 -4.87 -15.27 -20.58
N LYS A 207 -6.13 -14.99 -20.22
CA LYS A 207 -6.59 -14.98 -18.83
C LYS A 207 -6.44 -16.32 -18.10
N THR A 208 -6.31 -17.42 -18.82
CA THR A 208 -6.15 -18.78 -18.26
C THR A 208 -4.71 -19.14 -17.93
N GLU A 209 -3.75 -18.30 -18.27
CA GLU A 209 -2.35 -18.52 -17.87
C GLU A 209 -2.14 -18.25 -16.38
N ILE A 210 -1.14 -18.94 -15.80
CA ILE A 210 -0.83 -18.83 -14.38
C ILE A 210 0.35 -17.89 -14.17
N HIS A 211 0.09 -16.75 -13.55
CA HIS A 211 1.11 -15.76 -13.19
C HIS A 211 1.03 -15.37 -11.72
N LYS A 212 2.03 -14.65 -11.27
CA LYS A 212 2.05 -14.03 -9.94
C LYS A 212 0.96 -12.96 -9.82
N ALA A 213 0.46 -12.77 -8.62
CA ALA A 213 -0.36 -11.62 -8.25
C ALA A 213 0.03 -11.18 -6.83
N ARG A 214 0.10 -9.88 -6.62
CA ARG A 214 0.40 -9.29 -5.33
C ARG A 214 -0.79 -8.45 -4.87
N ALA A 215 -1.34 -8.81 -3.74
CA ALA A 215 -2.44 -8.05 -3.17
C ALA A 215 -1.97 -6.67 -2.69
N ILE A 216 -2.83 -5.68 -2.91
CA ILE A 216 -2.71 -4.35 -2.32
C ILE A 216 -3.98 -4.00 -1.56
N VAL A 217 -3.91 -2.98 -0.71
CA VAL A 217 -5.06 -2.47 0.04
C VAL A 217 -5.04 -0.94 0.07
N ARG A 218 -6.22 -0.33 0.03
CA ARG A 218 -6.41 1.12 0.22
C ARG A 218 -6.47 1.46 1.70
N ILE A 219 -5.75 2.48 2.10
CA ILE A 219 -5.80 2.99 3.47
C ILE A 219 -6.64 4.27 3.48
N ASN A 220 -7.87 4.15 3.94
CA ASN A 220 -8.86 5.23 3.96
C ASN A 220 -9.03 5.87 5.34
N TYR A 221 -8.09 5.66 6.26
CA TYR A 221 -8.24 6.22 7.60
C TYR A 221 -7.87 7.69 7.63
N PRO A 222 -8.66 8.52 8.33
CA PRO A 222 -8.12 9.77 8.83
C PRO A 222 -6.98 9.37 9.79
N VAL A 223 -5.80 9.84 9.52
CA VAL A 223 -4.68 9.73 10.45
C VAL A 223 -5.04 10.64 11.62
N HIS A 224 -5.37 10.07 12.77
CA HIS A 224 -5.71 10.77 14.00
C HIS A 224 -4.47 11.06 14.82
#